data_0d7690da7907b4efae43e7a80e7de8bc
#
_entry.id   0d7690da7907b4efae43e7a80e7de8bc
#
_cell.length_a   1.000
_cell.length_b   1.000
_cell.length_c   1.000
_cell.angle_alpha   90.00
_cell.angle_beta   90.00
_cell.angle_gamma   90.00
#
_symmetry.space_group_name_H-M   'P 1'
#
loop_
_entity.id
_entity.type
_entity.pdbx_description
1 polymer ?
#
loop_
_entity_poly.entity_id
_entity_poly.type
_entity_poly.pdbx_seq_one_letter_code
_entity_poly.pdbx_strand_id
1 'polypeptide(L)'
;MKVRRFLVNVVCAAVLASAGAAAHAHRFHAGITDISFNEHTGSTEVVHTYMAHDVEALLGNLYQRQFDLSDPEDQAVLRKYVEKQFWLAAKDGRRLPLKWVGLSVDVDSVTIFQEAPATPVDKVETIHDAVLVDFLPDQANTVNLTAGGSLRTFGFNARQSELSVH
;
A
#
# COMPACT_ATOMS: atom_id res chain seq x y z
N MET A 1 -40.33 -40.48 22.61
CA MET A 1 -39.21 -40.49 21.62
C MET A 1 -39.29 -39.38 20.60
N LYS A 2 -40.45 -38.97 20.08
CA LYS A 2 -40.56 -37.93 19.00
C LYS A 2 -40.18 -36.51 19.46
N VAL A 3 -40.51 -36.11 20.67
CA VAL A 3 -40.18 -34.75 21.22
C VAL A 3 -38.65 -34.55 21.39
N ARG A 4 -37.96 -35.59 21.85
CA ARG A 4 -36.49 -35.53 22.04
C ARG A 4 -35.72 -35.39 20.71
N ARG A 5 -36.20 -36.03 19.65
CA ARG A 5 -35.62 -35.88 18.30
C ARG A 5 -35.89 -34.49 17.73
N PHE A 6 -37.08 -33.92 17.97
CA PHE A 6 -37.42 -32.59 17.52
C PHE A 6 -36.53 -31.49 18.20
N LEU A 7 -36.34 -31.58 19.52
CA LEU A 7 -35.46 -30.69 20.26
C LEU A 7 -33.99 -30.75 19.78
N VAL A 8 -33.48 -31.94 19.53
CA VAL A 8 -32.11 -32.11 19.02
C VAL A 8 -31.95 -31.46 17.64
N ASN A 9 -32.93 -31.64 16.74
CA ASN A 9 -32.89 -31.05 15.39
C ASN A 9 -32.98 -29.51 15.44
N VAL A 10 -33.79 -28.95 16.36
CA VAL A 10 -33.90 -27.49 16.51
C VAL A 10 -32.62 -26.88 17.09
N VAL A 11 -31.98 -27.55 18.06
CA VAL A 11 -30.70 -27.11 18.61
C VAL A 11 -29.57 -27.19 17.56
N CYS A 12 -29.50 -28.26 16.77
CA CYS A 12 -28.53 -28.38 15.67
C CYS A 12 -28.72 -27.30 14.59
N ALA A 13 -29.98 -26.98 14.24
CA ALA A 13 -30.28 -25.92 13.27
C ALA A 13 -29.91 -24.53 13.80
N ALA A 14 -30.10 -24.25 15.09
CA ALA A 14 -29.72 -22.98 15.73
C ALA A 14 -28.18 -22.81 15.79
N VAL A 15 -27.44 -23.90 16.06
CA VAL A 15 -25.96 -23.87 16.08
C VAL A 15 -25.39 -23.67 14.69
N LEU A 16 -25.98 -24.26 13.65
CA LEU A 16 -25.56 -24.06 12.25
C LEU A 16 -25.87 -22.65 11.74
N ALA A 17 -26.97 -22.03 12.19
CA ALA A 17 -27.32 -20.65 11.85
C ALA A 17 -26.41 -19.61 12.50
N SER A 18 -25.87 -19.89 13.71
CA SER A 18 -24.94 -18.99 14.38
C SER A 18 -23.50 -19.04 13.85
N ALA A 19 -23.10 -20.13 13.17
CA ALA A 19 -21.78 -20.26 12.56
C ALA A 19 -21.61 -19.46 11.26
N GLY A 20 -22.71 -19.02 10.62
CA GLY A 20 -22.67 -18.23 9.39
C GLY A 20 -22.46 -16.73 9.56
N ALA A 21 -22.50 -16.18 10.81
CA ALA A 21 -22.45 -14.75 11.04
C ALA A 21 -21.05 -14.16 11.28
N ALA A 22 -19.99 -14.97 11.26
CA ALA A 22 -18.64 -14.56 11.62
C ALA A 22 -17.64 -14.43 10.47
N ALA A 23 -18.07 -14.60 9.21
CA ALA A 23 -17.17 -14.45 8.06
C ALA A 23 -17.26 -13.06 7.44
N HIS A 24 -17.19 -11.99 8.22
CA HIS A 24 -16.64 -10.76 7.71
C HIS A 24 -15.13 -10.91 7.68
N ALA A 25 -14.60 -11.44 6.60
CA ALA A 25 -13.20 -11.27 6.26
C ALA A 25 -13.00 -9.76 6.15
N HIS A 26 -12.44 -9.13 7.17
CA HIS A 26 -11.94 -7.77 7.07
C HIS A 26 -10.92 -7.81 5.92
N ARG A 27 -11.28 -7.20 4.78
CA ARG A 27 -10.30 -6.95 3.72
C ARG A 27 -9.30 -5.99 4.31
N PHE A 28 -8.11 -6.48 4.60
CA PHE A 28 -7.04 -5.66 5.10
C PHE A 28 -6.39 -4.99 3.88
N HIS A 29 -6.60 -3.69 3.74
CA HIS A 29 -5.98 -2.88 2.71
C HIS A 29 -4.63 -2.39 3.23
N ALA A 30 -3.54 -2.88 2.64
CA ALA A 30 -2.20 -2.57 3.08
C ALA A 30 -1.27 -2.24 1.92
N GLY A 31 -0.38 -1.27 2.15
CA GLY A 31 0.77 -1.00 1.33
C GLY A 31 2.06 -1.14 2.15
N ILE A 32 3.12 -1.59 1.50
CA ILE A 32 4.46 -1.63 2.08
C ILE A 32 5.39 -0.86 1.16
N THR A 33 6.20 0.03 1.73
CA THR A 33 7.25 0.76 1.03
C THR A 33 8.57 0.54 1.72
N ASP A 34 9.55 0.06 0.98
CA ASP A 34 10.93 -0.08 1.46
C ASP A 34 11.80 1.01 0.86
N ILE A 35 12.50 1.76 1.73
CA ILE A 35 13.44 2.82 1.36
C ILE A 35 14.83 2.41 1.82
N SER A 36 15.78 2.34 0.90
CA SER A 36 17.15 1.95 1.17
C SER A 36 18.14 2.68 0.27
N PHE A 37 19.41 2.69 0.69
CA PHE A 37 20.48 3.27 -0.12
C PHE A 37 21.23 2.18 -0.88
N ASN A 38 21.36 2.36 -2.19
CA ASN A 38 22.17 1.50 -3.03
C ASN A 38 23.56 2.13 -3.21
N GLU A 39 24.57 1.55 -2.56
CA GLU A 39 25.93 2.04 -2.62
C GLU A 39 26.56 1.96 -4.02
N HIS A 40 26.09 1.03 -4.87
CA HIS A 40 26.63 0.86 -6.22
C HIS A 40 26.16 1.98 -7.17
N THR A 41 24.94 2.47 -7.00
CA THR A 41 24.37 3.54 -7.85
C THR A 41 24.48 4.90 -7.20
N GLY A 42 24.71 4.97 -5.87
CA GLY A 42 24.70 6.19 -5.09
C GLY A 42 23.29 6.80 -4.96
N SER A 43 22.24 6.00 -5.17
CA SER A 43 20.84 6.44 -5.16
C SER A 43 20.08 5.90 -3.95
N THR A 44 19.12 6.65 -3.46
CA THR A 44 18.09 6.12 -2.56
C THR A 44 17.01 5.46 -3.38
N GLU A 45 16.81 4.16 -3.17
CA GLU A 45 15.80 3.34 -3.82
C GLU A 45 14.53 3.31 -2.99
N VAL A 46 13.39 3.34 -3.66
CA VAL A 46 12.06 3.24 -3.06
C VAL A 46 11.27 2.18 -3.80
N VAL A 47 10.86 1.14 -3.07
CA VAL A 47 10.09 0.03 -3.60
C VAL A 47 8.75 -0.04 -2.89
N HIS A 48 7.68 0.16 -3.64
CA HIS A 48 6.32 0.06 -3.12
C HIS A 48 5.70 -1.27 -3.51
N THR A 49 4.92 -1.85 -2.61
CA THR A 49 4.08 -3.03 -2.89
C THR A 49 2.67 -2.77 -2.40
N TYR A 50 1.71 -2.81 -3.31
CA TYR A 50 0.28 -2.66 -3.04
C TYR A 50 -0.49 -3.87 -3.55
N MET A 51 -1.68 -4.10 -3.00
CA MET A 51 -2.57 -5.15 -3.51
C MET A 51 -3.07 -4.79 -4.92
N ALA A 52 -2.95 -5.71 -5.87
CA ALA A 52 -3.30 -5.46 -7.28
C ALA A 52 -4.75 -5.02 -7.44
N HIS A 53 -5.68 -5.72 -6.77
CA HIS A 53 -7.12 -5.41 -6.84
C HIS A 53 -7.47 -4.02 -6.28
N ASP A 54 -6.72 -3.50 -5.31
CA ASP A 54 -6.95 -2.17 -4.73
C ASP A 54 -6.50 -1.07 -5.70
N VAL A 55 -5.36 -1.28 -6.37
CA VAL A 55 -4.85 -0.38 -7.41
C VAL A 55 -5.81 -0.33 -8.61
N GLU A 56 -6.27 -1.49 -9.09
CA GLU A 56 -7.22 -1.60 -10.19
C GLU A 56 -8.57 -0.94 -9.85
N ALA A 57 -9.08 -1.18 -8.63
CA ALA A 57 -10.33 -0.58 -8.17
C ALA A 57 -10.22 0.94 -8.05
N LEU A 58 -9.10 1.48 -7.55
CA LEU A 58 -8.83 2.91 -7.51
C LEU A 58 -8.87 3.52 -8.91
N LEU A 59 -8.09 2.97 -9.84
CA LEU A 59 -7.97 3.50 -11.19
C LEU A 59 -9.31 3.41 -11.92
N GLY A 60 -10.01 2.28 -11.79
CA GLY A 60 -11.34 2.07 -12.35
C GLY A 60 -12.36 3.09 -11.82
N ASN A 61 -12.30 3.41 -10.54
CA ASN A 61 -13.16 4.43 -9.92
C ASN A 61 -12.85 5.85 -10.39
N LEU A 62 -11.57 6.23 -10.43
CA LEU A 62 -11.16 7.59 -10.81
C LEU A 62 -11.44 7.91 -12.27
N TYR A 63 -11.30 6.94 -13.17
CA TYR A 63 -11.34 7.16 -14.62
C TYR A 63 -12.54 6.50 -15.30
N GLN A 64 -13.39 5.79 -14.56
CA GLN A 64 -14.62 5.13 -15.03
C GLN A 64 -14.39 4.17 -16.23
N ARG A 65 -13.25 3.50 -16.24
CA ARG A 65 -12.88 2.47 -17.21
C ARG A 65 -12.03 1.37 -16.57
N GLN A 66 -11.90 0.25 -17.25
CA GLN A 66 -10.96 -0.79 -16.85
C GLN A 66 -9.52 -0.37 -17.19
N PHE A 67 -8.58 -0.82 -16.37
CA PHE A 67 -7.15 -0.60 -16.53
C PHE A 67 -6.44 -1.93 -16.72
N ASP A 68 -5.45 -1.94 -17.61
CA ASP A 68 -4.51 -3.03 -17.81
C ASP A 68 -3.10 -2.52 -17.51
N LEU A 69 -2.57 -2.88 -16.35
CA LEU A 69 -1.23 -2.43 -15.93
C LEU A 69 -0.10 -3.08 -16.73
N SER A 70 -0.38 -3.95 -17.71
CA SER A 70 0.57 -4.35 -18.74
C SER A 70 0.70 -3.30 -19.86
N ASP A 71 -0.30 -2.40 -20.01
CA ASP A 71 -0.31 -1.32 -21.00
C ASP A 71 0.50 -0.11 -20.48
N PRO A 72 1.50 0.39 -21.24
CA PRO A 72 2.29 1.57 -20.86
C PRO A 72 1.48 2.85 -20.65
N GLU A 73 0.34 3.04 -21.34
CA GLU A 73 -0.53 4.21 -21.15
C GLU A 73 -1.21 4.14 -19.78
N ASP A 74 -1.67 2.96 -19.37
CA ASP A 74 -2.28 2.74 -18.08
C ASP A 74 -1.26 2.83 -16.93
N GLN A 75 -0.04 2.32 -17.15
CA GLN A 75 1.08 2.53 -16.22
C GLN A 75 1.38 4.02 -16.02
N ALA A 76 1.32 4.84 -17.09
CA ALA A 76 1.55 6.28 -16.97
C ALA A 76 0.49 6.99 -16.12
N VAL A 77 -0.74 6.49 -16.10
CA VAL A 77 -1.80 6.99 -15.22
C VAL A 77 -1.52 6.65 -13.76
N LEU A 78 -1.18 5.38 -13.46
CA LEU A 78 -0.78 4.95 -12.12
C LEU A 78 0.43 5.74 -11.62
N ARG A 79 1.44 5.92 -12.47
CA ARG A 79 2.62 6.71 -12.16
C ARG A 79 2.26 8.11 -11.67
N LYS A 80 1.42 8.85 -12.42
CA LYS A 80 1.00 10.22 -12.04
C LYS A 80 0.27 10.24 -10.70
N TYR A 81 -0.53 9.21 -10.42
CA TYR A 81 -1.22 9.08 -9.15
C TYR A 81 -0.23 8.88 -8.01
N VAL A 82 0.69 7.92 -8.13
CA VAL A 82 1.68 7.61 -7.09
C VAL A 82 2.61 8.81 -6.84
N GLU A 83 3.13 9.46 -7.90
CA GLU A 83 4.01 10.64 -7.78
C GLU A 83 3.32 11.83 -7.06
N LYS A 84 1.98 11.89 -7.09
CA LYS A 84 1.21 12.87 -6.34
C LYS A 84 1.05 12.48 -4.87
N GLN A 85 0.83 11.21 -4.59
CA GLN A 85 0.47 10.69 -3.28
C GLN A 85 1.65 10.23 -2.43
N PHE A 86 2.82 10.04 -3.03
CA PHE A 86 4.06 9.69 -2.34
C PHE A 86 5.20 10.63 -2.70
N TRP A 87 5.87 11.15 -1.68
CA TRP A 87 7.08 11.95 -1.86
C TRP A 87 7.95 11.94 -0.60
N LEU A 88 9.23 12.24 -0.82
CA LEU A 88 10.24 12.44 0.21
C LEU A 88 10.69 13.89 0.20
N ALA A 89 11.01 14.44 1.38
CA ALA A 89 11.58 15.78 1.47
C ALA A 89 12.84 15.83 2.33
N ALA A 90 13.71 16.76 2.00
CA ALA A 90 14.90 17.10 2.79
C ALA A 90 14.55 18.04 3.95
N LYS A 91 15.50 18.27 4.84
CA LYS A 91 15.36 19.13 6.04
C LYS A 91 14.91 20.57 5.75
N ASP A 92 15.20 21.09 4.58
CA ASP A 92 14.76 22.41 4.12
C ASP A 92 13.33 22.42 3.55
N GLY A 93 12.61 21.30 3.63
CA GLY A 93 11.26 21.12 3.10
C GLY A 93 11.20 20.89 1.59
N ARG A 94 12.33 20.92 0.89
CA ARG A 94 12.37 20.69 -0.56
C ARG A 94 12.15 19.21 -0.85
N ARG A 95 11.23 18.91 -1.77
CA ARG A 95 11.02 17.53 -2.23
C ARG A 95 12.25 16.98 -2.92
N LEU A 96 12.61 15.76 -2.57
CA LEU A 96 13.67 15.01 -3.24
C LEU A 96 13.18 14.52 -4.61
N PRO A 97 14.05 14.53 -5.64
CA PRO A 97 13.64 14.12 -6.98
C PRO A 97 13.49 12.60 -7.04
N LEU A 98 12.27 12.09 -6.91
CA LEU A 98 11.97 10.68 -7.17
C LEU A 98 11.72 10.47 -8.66
N LYS A 99 12.52 9.62 -9.28
CA LYS A 99 12.35 9.16 -10.66
C LYS A 99 11.64 7.81 -10.66
N TRP A 100 10.66 7.69 -11.51
CA TRP A 100 10.03 6.41 -11.81
C TRP A 100 10.98 5.51 -12.59
N VAL A 101 11.22 4.30 -12.09
CA VAL A 101 12.06 3.27 -12.73
C VAL A 101 11.18 2.30 -13.51
N GLY A 102 10.07 1.87 -12.93
CA GLY A 102 9.14 0.93 -13.56
C GLY A 102 8.18 0.32 -12.56
N LEU A 103 7.43 -0.68 -13.02
CA LEU A 103 6.59 -1.50 -12.17
C LEU A 103 6.61 -2.97 -12.61
N SER A 104 6.23 -3.86 -11.70
CA SER A 104 5.96 -5.27 -11.95
C SER A 104 4.58 -5.60 -11.41
N VAL A 105 3.81 -6.37 -12.17
CA VAL A 105 2.46 -6.80 -11.78
C VAL A 105 2.46 -8.31 -11.60
N ASP A 106 2.02 -8.74 -10.43
CA ASP A 106 1.70 -10.12 -10.11
C ASP A 106 0.20 -10.29 -9.91
N VAL A 107 -0.25 -11.52 -9.72
CA VAL A 107 -1.69 -11.85 -9.51
C VAL A 107 -2.28 -11.06 -8.33
N ASP A 108 -1.52 -10.94 -7.24
CA ASP A 108 -2.02 -10.36 -5.99
C ASP A 108 -1.40 -8.99 -5.67
N SER A 109 -0.34 -8.58 -6.38
CA SER A 109 0.41 -7.37 -6.04
C SER A 109 0.91 -6.58 -7.25
N VAL A 110 1.03 -5.27 -7.04
CA VAL A 110 1.74 -4.34 -7.92
C VAL A 110 2.95 -3.83 -7.15
N THR A 111 4.15 -4.07 -7.69
CA THR A 111 5.41 -3.55 -7.13
C THR A 111 5.88 -2.39 -8.00
N ILE A 112 6.13 -1.23 -7.40
CA ILE A 112 6.54 0.00 -8.07
C ILE A 112 7.95 0.37 -7.63
N PHE A 113 8.80 0.72 -8.57
CA PHE A 113 10.19 1.08 -8.34
C PHE A 113 10.41 2.56 -8.66
N GLN A 114 10.94 3.30 -7.69
CA GLN A 114 11.40 4.67 -7.85
C GLN A 114 12.82 4.82 -7.29
N GLU A 115 13.52 5.86 -7.71
CA GLU A 115 14.83 6.21 -7.16
C GLU A 115 15.00 7.72 -6.99
N ALA A 116 15.73 8.14 -5.98
CA ALA A 116 16.28 9.49 -5.85
C ALA A 116 17.77 9.45 -6.23
N PRO A 117 18.13 9.82 -7.48
CA PRO A 117 19.51 9.73 -7.96
C PRO A 117 20.47 10.61 -7.17
N ALA A 118 21.69 10.12 -6.94
CA ALA A 118 22.75 10.83 -6.23
C ALA A 118 22.28 11.45 -4.89
N THR A 119 21.33 10.79 -4.23
CA THR A 119 20.73 11.26 -2.98
C THR A 119 20.95 10.20 -1.91
N PRO A 120 21.81 10.43 -0.92
CA PRO A 120 21.94 9.56 0.24
C PRO A 120 20.67 9.51 1.07
N VAL A 121 20.38 8.34 1.67
CA VAL A 121 19.16 8.12 2.45
C VAL A 121 19.08 9.00 3.71
N ASP A 122 20.20 9.46 4.25
CA ASP A 122 20.27 10.38 5.38
C ASP A 122 19.78 11.80 5.05
N LYS A 123 19.51 12.10 3.76
CA LYS A 123 18.88 13.34 3.33
C LYS A 123 17.35 13.31 3.45
N VAL A 124 16.79 12.13 3.67
CA VAL A 124 15.34 11.99 3.88
C VAL A 124 15.01 12.49 5.29
N GLU A 125 14.27 13.57 5.38
CA GLU A 125 13.79 14.16 6.64
C GLU A 125 12.31 13.91 6.85
N THR A 126 11.53 13.97 5.74
CA THR A 126 10.08 13.79 5.79
C THR A 126 9.65 12.76 4.74
N ILE A 127 8.75 11.90 5.15
CA ILE A 127 8.05 10.95 4.28
C ILE A 127 6.58 11.35 4.25
N HIS A 128 6.02 11.45 3.05
CA HIS A 128 4.59 11.55 2.81
C HIS A 128 4.13 10.32 2.06
N ASP A 129 3.12 9.63 2.60
CA ASP A 129 2.49 8.48 1.97
C ASP A 129 0.97 8.53 2.17
N ALA A 130 0.26 8.89 1.11
CA ALA A 130 -1.19 8.90 1.04
C ALA A 130 -1.72 7.99 -0.10
N VAL A 131 -0.88 7.07 -0.60
CA VAL A 131 -1.27 6.17 -1.68
C VAL A 131 -2.43 5.29 -1.22
N LEU A 132 -3.49 5.23 -2.03
CA LEU A 132 -4.76 4.52 -1.79
C LEU A 132 -5.61 5.08 -0.61
N VAL A 133 -5.06 5.93 0.24
CA VAL A 133 -5.73 6.46 1.44
C VAL A 133 -6.94 7.34 1.10
N ASP A 134 -6.92 8.04 -0.03
CA ASP A 134 -8.03 8.87 -0.53
C ASP A 134 -9.19 8.04 -1.11
N PHE A 135 -8.95 6.77 -1.41
CA PHE A 135 -9.94 5.84 -1.98
C PHE A 135 -10.41 4.79 -0.94
N LEU A 136 -9.50 4.28 -0.12
CA LEU A 136 -9.75 3.25 0.89
C LEU A 136 -9.58 3.85 2.30
N PRO A 137 -10.66 4.14 3.03
CA PRO A 137 -10.57 4.75 4.37
C PRO A 137 -9.78 3.93 5.39
N ASP A 138 -9.75 2.60 5.19
CA ASP A 138 -9.05 1.65 6.07
C ASP A 138 -7.64 1.29 5.58
N GLN A 139 -7.13 1.99 4.53
CA GLN A 139 -5.78 1.78 4.04
C GLN A 139 -4.75 2.07 5.13
N ALA A 140 -3.84 1.13 5.31
CA ALA A 140 -2.67 1.27 6.17
C ALA A 140 -1.39 1.07 5.36
N ASN A 141 -0.56 2.09 5.25
CA ASN A 141 0.73 2.02 4.58
C ASN A 141 1.84 1.93 5.63
N THR A 142 2.77 1.02 5.41
CA THR A 142 3.96 0.84 6.23
C THR A 142 5.18 1.21 5.41
N VAL A 143 5.99 2.13 5.92
CA VAL A 143 7.26 2.51 5.29
C VAL A 143 8.42 2.04 6.15
N ASN A 144 9.27 1.23 5.58
CA ASN A 144 10.52 0.74 6.16
C ASN A 144 11.67 1.57 5.61
N LEU A 145 12.38 2.27 6.47
CA LEU A 145 13.56 3.07 6.11
C LEU A 145 14.82 2.42 6.66
N THR A 146 15.70 1.97 5.78
CA THR A 146 17.01 1.40 6.14
C THR A 146 18.10 2.44 5.91
N ALA A 147 18.70 2.91 7.00
CA ALA A 147 19.78 3.90 6.98
C ALA A 147 20.89 3.49 7.95
N GLY A 148 22.15 3.49 7.48
CA GLY A 148 23.32 3.15 8.31
C GLY A 148 23.22 1.77 8.97
N GLY A 149 22.61 0.78 8.32
CA GLY A 149 22.40 -0.58 8.84
C GLY A 149 21.25 -0.70 9.87
N SER A 150 20.53 0.39 10.15
CA SER A 150 19.38 0.39 11.06
C SER A 150 18.08 0.46 10.27
N LEU A 151 17.10 -0.38 10.63
CA LEU A 151 15.75 -0.37 10.09
C LEU A 151 14.83 0.43 11.02
N ARG A 152 14.08 1.36 10.47
CA ARG A 152 13.02 2.10 11.15
C ARG A 152 11.73 1.95 10.37
N THR A 153 10.62 1.75 11.06
CA THR A 153 9.31 1.51 10.46
C THR A 153 8.34 2.61 10.86
N PHE A 154 7.60 3.13 9.89
CA PHE A 154 6.61 4.21 10.04
C PHE A 154 5.27 3.76 9.49
N GLY A 155 4.17 4.12 10.17
CA GLY A 155 2.81 3.81 9.74
C GLY A 155 2.09 5.06 9.24
N PHE A 156 1.42 4.94 8.09
CA PHE A 156 0.64 6.01 7.45
C PHE A 156 -0.80 5.55 7.23
N ASN A 157 -1.73 6.47 7.31
CA ASN A 157 -3.16 6.24 7.10
C ASN A 157 -3.90 7.56 6.86
N ALA A 158 -5.22 7.54 6.75
CA ALA A 158 -6.04 8.72 6.51
C ALA A 158 -5.89 9.85 7.56
N ARG A 159 -5.42 9.54 8.78
CA ARG A 159 -5.20 10.53 9.84
C ARG A 159 -3.76 11.05 9.90
N GLN A 160 -2.84 10.31 9.32
CA GLN A 160 -1.41 10.59 9.38
C GLN A 160 -0.74 10.15 8.08
N SER A 161 -0.71 11.05 7.11
CA SER A 161 -0.09 10.82 5.80
C SER A 161 1.32 11.41 5.68
N GLU A 162 1.83 12.10 6.71
CA GLU A 162 3.15 12.73 6.70
C GLU A 162 3.84 12.58 8.05
N LEU A 163 5.11 12.20 8.03
CA LEU A 163 5.93 12.00 9.22
C LEU A 163 7.37 12.48 9.01
N SER A 164 7.95 13.12 10.05
CA SER A 164 9.40 13.32 10.14
C SER A 164 10.08 12.02 10.56
N VAL A 165 11.22 11.72 9.95
CA VAL A 165 12.01 10.51 10.23
C VAL A 165 13.14 10.71 11.24
N HIS A 166 13.23 11.87 11.89
CA HIS A 166 14.23 12.20 12.91
C HIS A 166 13.63 12.56 14.25
#